data_18fa8554eb95cbeea0b10ab7f4eb8ce7
#
_entry.id   18fa8554eb95cbeea0b10ab7f4eb8ce7
#
_cell.length_a   1.000
_cell.length_b   1.000
_cell.length_c   1.000
_cell.angle_alpha   90.00
_cell.angle_beta   90.00
_cell.angle_gamma   90.00
#
_symmetry.space_group_name_H-M   'P 1'
#
loop_
_entity.id
_entity.type
_entity.pdbx_description
1 polymer ?
#
loop_
_entity_poly.entity_id
_entity_poly.type
_entity_poly.pdbx_seq_one_letter_code
_entity_poly.pdbx_strand_id
1 'polypeptide(L)'
;VVRSRGLGDVYKRQIQAWSNIDVLLKQRYDMLPNLERAVSKYASHEKELFMEFAKARQMAAGALQNNDVKGVSAAESMMANMMPRITAVAEAYPELKADSSFLNIQNELVSIENQVADRREMYNAASTNYNKAIQMIPTTFVASIKGCQRRDLFEVQGFAREAPALFS
;
A
#
# COMPACT_ATOMS: atom_id res chain seq x y z
N VAL A 1 -20.51 29.61 -7.98
CA VAL A 1 -19.88 28.98 -9.18
C VAL A 1 -18.38 28.74 -8.95
N VAL A 2 -17.63 29.70 -8.39
CA VAL A 2 -16.17 29.56 -8.16
C VAL A 2 -15.86 28.48 -7.09
N ARG A 3 -16.69 28.38 -6.02
CA ARG A 3 -16.51 27.37 -4.96
C ARG A 3 -16.80 25.94 -5.43
N SER A 4 -17.75 25.74 -6.33
CA SER A 4 -18.08 24.41 -6.85
C SER A 4 -17.00 23.87 -7.80
N ARG A 5 -16.34 24.74 -8.57
CA ARG A 5 -15.17 24.36 -9.39
C ARG A 5 -14.02 23.92 -8.51
N GLY A 6 -13.74 24.66 -7.42
CA GLY A 6 -12.66 24.32 -6.48
C GLY A 6 -12.86 22.96 -5.81
N LEU A 7 -14.09 22.62 -5.40
CA LEU A 7 -14.40 21.30 -4.82
C LEU A 7 -14.23 20.17 -5.85
N GLY A 8 -14.68 20.41 -7.09
CA GLY A 8 -14.51 19.43 -8.17
C GLY A 8 -13.04 19.15 -8.48
N ASP A 9 -12.19 20.16 -8.45
CA ASP A 9 -10.76 20.01 -8.69
C ASP A 9 -10.06 19.24 -7.53
N VAL A 10 -10.41 19.53 -6.29
CA VAL A 10 -9.90 18.84 -5.11
C VAL A 10 -10.35 17.36 -5.12
N TYR A 11 -11.60 17.10 -5.49
CA TYR A 11 -12.13 15.74 -5.64
C TYR A 11 -11.37 14.94 -6.72
N LYS A 12 -11.15 15.54 -7.90
CA LYS A 12 -10.39 14.89 -8.99
C LYS A 12 -8.96 14.59 -8.58
N ARG A 13 -8.29 15.51 -7.88
CA ARG A 13 -6.92 15.29 -7.37
C ARG A 13 -6.86 14.13 -6.39
N GLN A 14 -7.85 14.01 -5.50
CA GLN A 14 -7.92 12.90 -4.55
C GLN A 14 -8.09 11.56 -5.26
N ILE A 15 -9.00 11.47 -6.24
CA ILE A 15 -9.20 10.25 -7.05
C ILE A 15 -7.95 9.91 -7.84
N GLN A 16 -7.32 10.89 -8.48
CA GLN A 16 -6.10 10.67 -9.24
C GLN A 16 -4.95 10.16 -8.35
N ALA A 17 -4.79 10.73 -7.15
CA ALA A 17 -3.79 10.30 -6.20
C ALA A 17 -4.02 8.85 -5.74
N TRP A 18 -5.26 8.45 -5.51
CA TRP A 18 -5.59 7.05 -5.21
C TRP A 18 -5.31 6.12 -6.38
N SER A 19 -5.73 6.49 -7.59
CA SER A 19 -5.47 5.70 -8.81
C SER A 19 -3.98 5.45 -9.03
N ASN A 20 -3.13 6.44 -8.75
CA ASN A 20 -1.68 6.30 -8.87
C ASN A 20 -1.09 5.28 -7.87
N ILE A 21 -1.70 5.14 -6.68
CA ILE A 21 -1.32 4.12 -5.69
C ILE A 21 -1.88 2.75 -6.08
N ASP A 22 -3.13 2.69 -6.49
CA ASP A 22 -3.84 1.46 -6.83
C ASP A 22 -3.09 0.62 -7.88
N VAL A 23 -2.56 1.27 -8.90
CA VAL A 23 -1.74 0.61 -9.94
C VAL A 23 -0.49 -0.05 -9.35
N LEU A 24 0.24 0.66 -8.47
CA LEU A 24 1.44 0.14 -7.82
C LEU A 24 1.13 -1.00 -6.85
N LEU A 25 0.04 -0.90 -6.11
CA LEU A 25 -0.38 -1.94 -5.17
C LEU A 25 -0.79 -3.21 -5.91
N LYS A 26 -1.54 -3.11 -7.00
CA LYS A 26 -1.87 -4.25 -7.86
C LYS A 26 -0.61 -4.93 -8.38
N GLN A 27 0.35 -4.17 -8.90
CA GLN A 27 1.63 -4.70 -9.34
C GLN A 27 2.36 -5.43 -8.20
N ARG A 28 2.41 -4.85 -7.02
CA ARG A 28 3.05 -5.46 -5.85
C ARG A 28 2.42 -6.79 -5.46
N TYR A 29 1.08 -6.84 -5.38
CA TYR A 29 0.38 -8.07 -5.01
C TYR A 29 0.42 -9.15 -6.08
N ASP A 30 0.49 -8.77 -7.35
CA ASP A 30 0.67 -9.70 -8.47
C ASP A 30 2.04 -10.39 -8.44
N MET A 31 3.02 -9.80 -7.75
CA MET A 31 4.34 -10.41 -7.57
C MET A 31 4.40 -11.44 -6.44
N LEU A 32 3.45 -11.41 -5.50
CA LEU A 32 3.45 -12.33 -4.35
C LEU A 32 3.46 -13.82 -4.74
N PRO A 33 2.68 -14.29 -5.73
CA PRO A 33 2.76 -15.68 -6.18
C PRO A 33 4.13 -16.07 -6.73
N ASN A 34 4.83 -15.14 -7.36
CA ASN A 34 6.18 -15.38 -7.89
C ASN A 34 7.19 -15.48 -6.74
N LEU A 35 7.08 -14.60 -5.74
CA LEU A 35 7.89 -14.64 -4.54
C LEU A 35 7.67 -15.95 -3.76
N GLU A 36 6.41 -16.34 -3.58
CA GLU A 36 6.02 -17.59 -2.92
C GLU A 36 6.64 -18.81 -3.62
N ARG A 37 6.59 -18.86 -4.96
CA ARG A 37 7.21 -19.93 -5.73
C ARG A 37 8.71 -19.96 -5.59
N ALA A 38 9.39 -18.82 -5.61
CA ALA A 38 10.83 -18.74 -5.42
C ALA A 38 11.25 -19.23 -4.02
N VAL A 39 10.52 -18.84 -2.99
CA VAL A 39 10.77 -19.30 -1.61
C VAL A 39 10.47 -20.79 -1.45
N SER A 40 9.36 -21.29 -1.99
CA SER A 40 8.95 -22.69 -1.88
C SER A 40 9.91 -23.68 -2.51
N LYS A 41 10.66 -23.24 -3.52
CA LYS A 41 11.68 -24.06 -4.19
C LYS A 41 12.78 -24.53 -3.24
N TYR A 42 13.12 -23.73 -2.23
CA TYR A 42 14.22 -24.01 -1.29
C TYR A 42 13.76 -24.19 0.16
N ALA A 43 12.66 -23.53 0.54
CA ALA A 43 12.17 -23.44 1.91
C ALA A 43 10.71 -23.93 2.02
N SER A 44 10.38 -25.07 1.41
CA SER A 44 9.02 -25.64 1.36
C SER A 44 8.42 -25.98 2.71
N HIS A 45 9.24 -26.10 3.76
CA HIS A 45 8.79 -26.43 5.12
C HIS A 45 8.32 -25.20 5.94
N GLU A 46 8.50 -23.99 5.43
CA GLU A 46 8.12 -22.74 6.09
C GLU A 46 6.60 -22.47 5.96
N LYS A 47 5.78 -23.37 6.50
CA LYS A 47 4.31 -23.37 6.35
C LYS A 47 3.66 -22.10 6.83
N GLU A 48 4.12 -21.54 7.95
CA GLU A 48 3.57 -20.29 8.50
C GLU A 48 3.76 -19.12 7.54
N LEU A 49 4.92 -19.03 6.90
CA LEU A 49 5.19 -18.00 5.90
C LEU A 49 4.24 -18.11 4.71
N PHE A 50 3.97 -19.32 4.22
CA PHE A 50 3.02 -19.54 3.12
C PHE A 50 1.58 -19.20 3.49
N MET A 51 1.18 -19.46 4.75
CA MET A 51 -0.12 -19.01 5.25
C MET A 51 -0.23 -17.48 5.27
N GLU A 52 0.84 -16.79 5.63
CA GLU A 52 0.90 -15.32 5.59
C GLU A 52 0.81 -14.77 4.17
N PHE A 53 1.48 -15.39 3.20
CA PHE A 53 1.34 -15.05 1.78
C PHE A 53 -0.11 -15.14 1.31
N ALA A 54 -0.77 -16.25 1.61
CA ALA A 54 -2.17 -16.46 1.25
C ALA A 54 -3.09 -15.41 1.88
N LYS A 55 -2.89 -15.12 3.16
CA LYS A 55 -3.66 -14.11 3.89
C LYS A 55 -3.44 -12.70 3.34
N ALA A 56 -2.19 -12.32 3.06
CA ALA A 56 -1.87 -11.01 2.49
C ALA A 56 -2.54 -10.81 1.13
N ARG A 57 -2.49 -11.82 0.25
CA ARG A 57 -3.15 -11.79 -1.06
C ARG A 57 -4.67 -11.62 -0.94
N GLN A 58 -5.29 -12.37 -0.05
CA GLN A 58 -6.74 -12.32 0.15
C GLN A 58 -7.19 -10.95 0.66
N MET A 59 -6.49 -10.41 1.67
CA MET A 59 -6.78 -9.10 2.23
C MET A 59 -6.62 -8.00 1.17
N ALA A 60 -5.53 -8.03 0.43
CA ALA A 60 -5.24 -7.05 -0.59
C ALA A 60 -6.26 -7.08 -1.74
N ALA A 61 -6.59 -8.24 -2.25
CA ALA A 61 -7.56 -8.40 -3.35
C ALA A 61 -8.93 -7.83 -2.97
N GLY A 62 -9.43 -8.16 -1.78
CA GLY A 62 -10.71 -7.64 -1.29
C GLY A 62 -10.71 -6.13 -1.08
N ALA A 63 -9.65 -5.61 -0.47
CA ALA A 63 -9.53 -4.18 -0.19
C ALA A 63 -9.39 -3.34 -1.45
N LEU A 64 -8.60 -3.77 -2.43
CA LEU A 64 -8.43 -3.06 -3.71
C LEU A 64 -9.71 -3.09 -4.54
N GLN A 65 -10.40 -4.22 -4.59
CA GLN A 65 -11.67 -4.34 -5.32
C GLN A 65 -12.75 -3.39 -4.79
N ASN A 66 -12.77 -3.17 -3.48
CA ASN A 66 -13.76 -2.32 -2.82
C ASN A 66 -13.28 -0.87 -2.61
N ASN A 67 -12.09 -0.50 -3.08
CA ASN A 67 -11.44 0.79 -2.79
C ASN A 67 -11.40 1.11 -1.27
N ASP A 68 -11.22 0.07 -0.47
CA ASP A 68 -11.15 0.16 0.99
C ASP A 68 -9.75 0.57 1.44
N VAL A 69 -9.53 1.87 1.66
CA VAL A 69 -8.24 2.44 2.05
C VAL A 69 -7.72 1.85 3.37
N LYS A 70 -8.60 1.63 4.34
CA LYS A 70 -8.21 1.00 5.63
C LYS A 70 -7.81 -0.45 5.45
N GLY A 71 -8.54 -1.20 4.63
CA GLY A 71 -8.21 -2.58 4.29
C GLY A 71 -6.89 -2.69 3.54
N VAL A 72 -6.62 -1.78 2.61
CA VAL A 72 -5.33 -1.67 1.91
C VAL A 72 -4.21 -1.34 2.89
N SER A 73 -4.41 -0.38 3.81
CA SER A 73 -3.43 -0.04 4.84
C SER A 73 -3.10 -1.24 5.73
N ALA A 74 -4.08 -2.05 6.10
CA ALA A 74 -3.87 -3.28 6.86
C ALA A 74 -3.08 -4.33 6.08
N ALA A 75 -3.38 -4.52 4.80
CA ALA A 75 -2.64 -5.43 3.92
C ALA A 75 -1.18 -5.00 3.73
N GLU A 76 -0.94 -3.71 3.54
CA GLU A 76 0.41 -3.14 3.45
C GLU A 76 1.20 -3.28 4.75
N SER A 77 0.56 -3.09 5.90
CA SER A 77 1.19 -3.32 7.20
C SER A 77 1.58 -4.79 7.38
N MET A 78 0.75 -5.71 6.93
CA MET A 78 1.05 -7.14 6.93
C MET A 78 2.25 -7.46 6.03
N MET A 79 2.29 -6.88 4.82
CA MET A 79 3.43 -7.01 3.92
C MET A 79 4.73 -6.49 4.54
N ALA A 80 4.69 -5.33 5.18
CA ALA A 80 5.84 -4.74 5.85
C ALA A 80 6.39 -5.64 6.97
N ASN A 81 5.52 -6.33 7.70
CA ASN A 81 5.91 -7.28 8.74
C ASN A 81 6.42 -8.62 8.15
N MET A 82 5.95 -9.01 6.98
CA MET A 82 6.36 -10.26 6.33
C MET A 82 7.75 -10.16 5.67
N MET A 83 8.13 -9.01 5.14
CA MET A 83 9.41 -8.84 4.42
C MET A 83 10.64 -9.17 5.27
N PRO A 84 10.77 -8.74 6.54
CA PRO A 84 11.88 -9.14 7.40
C PRO A 84 11.94 -10.66 7.64
N ARG A 85 10.79 -11.33 7.73
CA ARG A 85 10.71 -12.79 7.90
C ARG A 85 11.20 -13.52 6.65
N ILE A 86 10.83 -13.04 5.46
CA ILE A 86 11.34 -13.57 4.18
C ILE A 86 12.87 -13.44 4.12
N THR A 87 13.40 -12.29 4.54
CA THR A 87 14.84 -12.07 4.61
C THR A 87 15.51 -13.02 5.59
N ALA A 88 14.93 -13.25 6.77
CA ALA A 88 15.43 -14.20 7.75
C ALA A 88 15.42 -15.65 7.23
N VAL A 89 14.37 -16.04 6.51
CA VAL A 89 14.32 -17.36 5.84
C VAL A 89 15.40 -17.47 4.77
N ALA A 90 15.59 -16.44 3.95
CA ALA A 90 16.66 -16.45 2.93
C ALA A 90 18.06 -16.58 3.56
N GLU A 91 18.31 -15.98 4.72
CA GLU A 91 19.57 -16.16 5.46
C GLU A 91 19.78 -17.61 5.93
N ALA A 92 18.70 -18.31 6.29
CA ALA A 92 18.74 -19.72 6.68
C ALA A 92 18.90 -20.70 5.49
N TYR A 93 18.58 -20.26 4.29
CA TYR A 93 18.65 -21.04 3.05
C TYR A 93 19.59 -20.36 2.04
N PRO A 94 20.90 -20.64 2.06
CA PRO A 94 21.89 -19.95 1.21
C PRO A 94 21.61 -20.06 -0.30
N GLU A 95 21.00 -21.15 -0.75
CA GLU A 95 20.63 -21.35 -2.15
C GLU A 95 19.49 -20.40 -2.58
N LEU A 96 18.53 -20.14 -1.70
CA LEU A 96 17.47 -19.15 -1.92
C LEU A 96 18.07 -17.73 -1.99
N LYS A 97 18.96 -17.41 -1.04
CA LYS A 97 19.63 -16.12 -0.99
C LYS A 97 20.42 -15.81 -2.27
N ALA A 98 21.01 -16.84 -2.90
CA ALA A 98 21.78 -16.72 -4.13
C ALA A 98 20.94 -16.83 -5.41
N ASP A 99 19.64 -17.17 -5.32
CA ASP A 99 18.77 -17.33 -6.48
C ASP A 99 18.49 -15.97 -7.13
N SER A 100 18.83 -15.82 -8.41
CA SER A 100 18.68 -14.56 -9.14
C SER A 100 17.22 -14.13 -9.28
N SER A 101 16.29 -15.07 -9.43
CA SER A 101 14.86 -14.76 -9.51
C SER A 101 14.35 -14.21 -8.20
N PHE A 102 14.74 -14.79 -7.07
CA PHE A 102 14.39 -14.29 -5.74
C PHE A 102 14.94 -12.87 -5.51
N LEU A 103 16.22 -12.63 -5.82
CA LEU A 103 16.86 -11.33 -5.69
C LEU A 103 16.17 -10.25 -6.55
N ASN A 104 15.83 -10.58 -7.79
CA ASN A 104 15.14 -9.66 -8.69
C ASN A 104 13.75 -9.29 -8.17
N ILE A 105 12.98 -10.27 -7.72
CA ILE A 105 11.64 -10.04 -7.14
C ILE A 105 11.75 -9.19 -5.88
N GLN A 106 12.72 -9.48 -5.01
CA GLN A 106 12.93 -8.72 -3.77
C GLN A 106 13.28 -7.26 -4.06
N ASN A 107 14.18 -7.00 -5.01
CA ASN A 107 14.57 -5.66 -5.41
C ASN A 107 13.39 -4.88 -6.03
N GLU A 108 12.59 -5.55 -6.85
CA GLU A 108 11.41 -4.94 -7.44
C GLU A 108 10.34 -4.61 -6.39
N LEU A 109 10.10 -5.49 -5.42
CA LEU A 109 9.19 -5.23 -4.30
C LEU A 109 9.64 -4.02 -3.47
N VAL A 110 10.93 -3.89 -3.18
CA VAL A 110 11.49 -2.72 -2.48
C VAL A 110 11.31 -1.45 -3.31
N SER A 111 11.53 -1.52 -4.62
CA SER A 111 11.32 -0.37 -5.51
C SER A 111 9.87 0.09 -5.53
N ILE A 112 8.92 -0.85 -5.63
CA ILE A 112 7.48 -0.53 -5.59
C ILE A 112 7.09 0.03 -4.24
N GLU A 113 7.62 -0.51 -3.14
CA GLU A 113 7.38 -0.03 -1.78
C GLU A 113 7.77 1.43 -1.61
N ASN A 114 8.95 1.80 -2.09
CA ASN A 114 9.41 3.20 -2.07
C ASN A 114 8.48 4.11 -2.89
N GLN A 115 8.06 3.67 -4.07
CA GLN A 115 7.12 4.42 -4.90
C GLN A 115 5.75 4.57 -4.22
N VAL A 116 5.25 3.53 -3.56
CA VAL A 116 4.00 3.57 -2.79
C VAL A 116 4.12 4.54 -1.62
N ALA A 117 5.25 4.55 -0.91
CA ALA A 117 5.50 5.47 0.19
C ALA A 117 5.44 6.94 -0.27
N ASP A 118 6.08 7.27 -1.39
CA ASP A 118 6.04 8.62 -1.96
C ASP A 118 4.61 9.02 -2.37
N ARG A 119 3.91 8.12 -3.06
CA ARG A 119 2.54 8.37 -3.51
C ARG A 119 1.53 8.44 -2.38
N ARG A 120 1.79 7.74 -1.28
CA ARG A 120 0.98 7.82 -0.07
C ARG A 120 0.97 9.20 0.55
N GLU A 121 2.11 9.89 0.58
CA GLU A 121 2.18 11.28 1.05
C GLU A 121 1.31 12.19 0.18
N MET A 122 1.38 12.05 -1.13
CA MET A 122 0.55 12.82 -2.08
C MET A 122 -0.94 12.52 -1.91
N TYR A 123 -1.31 11.26 -1.73
CA TYR A 123 -2.69 10.84 -1.47
C TYR A 123 -3.22 11.42 -0.14
N ASN A 124 -2.44 11.35 0.92
CA ASN A 124 -2.84 11.86 2.24
C ASN A 124 -3.02 13.38 2.21
N ALA A 125 -2.14 14.11 1.50
CA ALA A 125 -2.28 15.54 1.30
C ALA A 125 -3.56 15.88 0.50
N ALA A 126 -3.82 15.17 -0.60
CA ALA A 126 -5.01 15.35 -1.42
C ALA A 126 -6.29 15.02 -0.65
N SER A 127 -6.29 13.93 0.13
CA SER A 127 -7.43 13.52 0.95
C SER A 127 -7.70 14.47 2.11
N THR A 128 -6.66 15.02 2.73
CA THR A 128 -6.77 16.04 3.77
C THR A 128 -7.39 17.31 3.21
N ASN A 129 -6.93 17.78 2.04
CA ASN A 129 -7.49 18.95 1.38
C ASN A 129 -8.95 18.73 0.97
N TYR A 130 -9.28 17.55 0.47
CA TYR A 130 -10.64 17.15 0.15
C TYR A 130 -11.55 17.15 1.40
N ASN A 131 -11.10 16.54 2.49
CA ASN A 131 -11.85 16.49 3.75
C ASN A 131 -12.09 17.89 4.33
N LYS A 132 -11.09 18.78 4.27
CA LYS A 132 -11.23 20.19 4.67
C LYS A 132 -12.25 20.91 3.79
N ALA A 133 -12.19 20.71 2.48
CA ALA A 133 -13.13 21.33 1.55
C ALA A 133 -14.60 20.91 1.82
N ILE A 134 -14.82 19.62 2.14
CA ILE A 134 -16.15 19.12 2.52
C ILE A 134 -16.64 19.77 3.83
N GLN A 135 -15.79 19.89 4.84
CA GLN A 135 -16.15 20.49 6.12
C GLN A 135 -16.55 21.97 6.02
N MET A 136 -16.03 22.66 5.00
CA MET A 136 -16.35 24.07 4.74
C MET A 136 -17.68 24.28 3.98
N ILE A 137 -18.35 23.21 3.56
CA ILE A 137 -19.64 23.28 2.88
C ILE A 137 -20.73 23.45 3.94
N PRO A 138 -21.62 24.49 3.82
CA PRO A 138 -22.76 24.67 4.72
C PRO A 138 -23.67 23.43 4.68
N THR A 139 -24.19 23.00 5.84
CA THR A 139 -25.04 21.81 5.98
C THR A 139 -26.26 21.81 5.06
N THR A 140 -26.77 22.98 4.67
CA THR A 140 -27.86 23.15 3.68
C THR A 140 -27.47 22.71 2.26
N PHE A 141 -26.19 22.70 1.92
CA PHE A 141 -25.66 22.20 0.63
C PHE A 141 -25.30 20.71 0.66
N VAL A 142 -25.05 20.14 1.83
CA VAL A 142 -24.68 18.72 1.97
C VAL A 142 -25.82 17.80 1.51
N ALA A 143 -27.07 18.20 1.71
CA ALA A 143 -28.26 17.47 1.27
C ALA A 143 -28.37 17.37 -0.27
N SER A 144 -27.80 18.31 -1.02
CA SER A 144 -27.83 18.37 -2.48
C SER A 144 -26.58 17.73 -3.16
N ILE A 145 -25.49 17.48 -2.41
CA ILE A 145 -24.27 16.85 -2.90
C ILE A 145 -24.24 15.39 -2.39
N LYS A 146 -25.11 14.57 -2.96
CA LYS A 146 -25.11 13.12 -2.71
C LYS A 146 -23.76 12.53 -3.15
N GLY A 147 -23.00 11.99 -2.20
CA GLY A 147 -21.78 11.23 -2.47
C GLY A 147 -20.45 11.85 -2.04
N CYS A 148 -20.44 13.08 -1.53
CA CYS A 148 -19.23 13.66 -0.93
C CYS A 148 -19.04 13.15 0.49
N GLN A 149 -18.28 12.08 0.66
CA GLN A 149 -17.91 11.51 1.95
C GLN A 149 -16.45 11.78 2.28
N ARG A 150 -16.16 11.89 3.59
CA ARG A 150 -14.79 11.99 4.08
C ARG A 150 -13.98 10.79 3.63
N ARG A 151 -12.74 11.02 3.19
CA ARG A 151 -11.80 9.97 2.78
C ARG A 151 -10.88 9.60 3.93
N ASP A 152 -10.66 8.29 4.08
CA ASP A 152 -9.68 7.76 5.03
C ASP A 152 -8.27 8.04 4.54
N LEU A 153 -7.35 8.26 5.50
CA LEU A 153 -5.94 8.39 5.21
C LEU A 153 -5.30 7.02 5.06
N PHE A 154 -4.26 6.96 4.24
CA PHE A 154 -3.48 5.76 4.02
C PHE A 154 -2.30 5.72 5.01
N GLU A 155 -2.40 4.87 6.03
CA GLU A 155 -1.39 4.68 7.08
C GLU A 155 -0.90 3.24 7.07
N VAL A 156 0.42 3.04 7.16
CA VAL A 156 1.04 1.72 7.29
C VAL A 156 1.74 1.64 8.63
N GLN A 157 1.31 0.71 9.48
CA GLN A 157 1.94 0.41 10.75
C GLN A 157 3.15 -0.51 10.52
N GLY A 158 4.26 -0.23 11.20
CA GLY A 158 5.49 -1.02 11.09
C GLY A 158 6.60 -0.36 10.29
N PHE A 159 6.32 0.74 9.58
CA PHE A 159 7.36 1.65 9.10
C PHE A 159 7.77 2.62 10.22
N ALA A 160 8.53 2.14 11.19
CA ALA A 160 9.44 3.05 11.85
C ALA A 160 10.42 3.53 10.76
N ARG A 161 10.34 4.78 10.35
CA ARG A 161 11.46 5.45 9.72
C ARG A 161 12.60 5.34 10.73
N GLU A 162 13.44 4.34 10.58
CA GLU A 162 14.81 4.49 11.01
C GLU A 162 15.36 5.62 10.14
N ALA A 163 15.32 6.82 10.69
CA ALA A 163 16.15 7.89 10.17
C ALA A 163 17.56 7.30 10.08
N PRO A 164 18.24 7.35 8.93
CA PRO A 164 19.62 6.97 8.91
C PRO A 164 20.31 7.81 9.97
N ALA A 165 20.96 7.15 10.93
CA ALA A 165 21.86 7.80 11.86
C ALA A 165 23.04 8.32 11.03
N LEU A 166 22.85 9.50 10.46
CA LEU A 166 23.93 10.27 9.89
C LEU A 166 24.44 11.16 11.01
N PHE A 167 25.69 10.90 11.33
CA PHE A 167 26.57 11.63 12.24
C PHE A 167 26.52 11.22 13.72
N SER A 168 27.35 10.25 14.02
CA SER A 168 28.28 10.34 15.15
C SER A 168 29.68 10.08 14.65
#